data_5162c12dd56fc4fbf553714df01175ea
#
_entry.id   5162c12dd56fc4fbf553714df01175ea
#
_cell.length_a   1.000
_cell.length_b   1.000
_cell.length_c   1.000
_cell.angle_alpha   90.00
_cell.angle_beta   90.00
_cell.angle_gamma   90.00
#
_symmetry.space_group_name_H-M   'P 1'
#
loop_
_entity.id
_entity.type
_entity.pdbx_description
1 polymer ?
#
loop_
_entity_poly.entity_id
_entity_poly.type
_entity_poly.pdbx_seq_one_letter_code
_entity_poly.pdbx_strand_id
1 'polypeptide(L)'
;MAKDCGGLPLAVVVLGGLLATKHHTYEWERVHKHTKSYLRKGKGKYEQQGSGVADVLALSYQDLPYQLKSCFLYLGHFPEDQEIHTKALIRMWVAEGIVSRVEEETPEDVAEGYLDELIGRCMIQVGRRGSNGRVQTCRLHDLMRDLCLSKAEEENFLEIVNLQQMETFSSSMPTTRTSNKVRRRAIFLDRCSPLESVEEARLLSVNGDEGANSYVNLIPQNGTYLRSLLTFHAQYSSIIPKVLRNTDWKNFKLLRVLSLERLPFKENNNIPEALGNLVHLKYLSLKRASLPSFPSSIRNLGCIQTLDLRFYSAADADQPINCFGLNKVIGRMKCLRHLYLPMYLKVDDSKVQLGKLSNLETLKNFDGEHWEVQDLAQLTKLRKLKIRNAKSFEELVIILKPSCPISNNLESLYLDKVRATMEETDLRQLSICQHLYKLFLGGEISKLPGHHHLPPNLTKLTLCGSYLRQDPIPILERLLNLTALCLWSNFYLGEEIVFSANGFPRLTFLGLSFDYAIKLLWVDKSAMPSLKHLSIQSKEENVAIFQQYIAEISRVEGYRHNFSCRNIGQTIFRDKSREIGDISAILARNRRFFLDISLGQRGSTSYSESQMCYSIPATVHLPKQIASEGI
;
A
#
# COMPACT_ATOMS: atom_id res chain seq x y z
N MET A 1 -9.33 -30.45 21.28
CA MET A 1 -9.27 -29.19 20.52
C MET A 1 -8.57 -29.34 19.15
N ALA A 2 -7.30 -29.79 19.03
CA ALA A 2 -6.66 -29.93 17.71
C ALA A 2 -7.39 -30.93 16.78
N LYS A 3 -7.96 -32.02 17.32
CA LYS A 3 -8.81 -32.97 16.57
C LYS A 3 -10.11 -32.34 16.06
N ASP A 4 -10.62 -31.32 16.78
CA ASP A 4 -11.86 -30.64 16.42
C ASP A 4 -11.68 -29.69 15.21
N CYS A 5 -10.41 -29.40 14.84
CA CYS A 5 -10.04 -28.60 13.67
C CYS A 5 -10.10 -29.37 12.35
N GLY A 6 -10.50 -30.66 12.35
CA GLY A 6 -10.66 -31.44 11.13
C GLY A 6 -9.40 -31.59 10.26
N GLY A 7 -8.20 -31.42 10.83
CA GLY A 7 -6.93 -31.44 10.10
C GLY A 7 -6.64 -30.18 9.29
N LEU A 8 -7.47 -29.13 9.33
CA LEU A 8 -7.24 -27.90 8.57
C LEU A 8 -6.22 -26.99 9.28
N PRO A 9 -5.07 -26.68 8.65
CA PRO A 9 -4.03 -25.87 9.27
C PRO A 9 -4.52 -24.49 9.76
N LEU A 10 -5.40 -23.84 9.00
CA LEU A 10 -5.97 -22.53 9.37
C LEU A 10 -6.74 -22.62 10.68
N ALA A 11 -7.62 -23.63 10.85
CA ALA A 11 -8.41 -23.79 12.06
C ALA A 11 -7.51 -24.01 13.30
N VAL A 12 -6.43 -24.77 13.14
CA VAL A 12 -5.44 -25.00 14.21
C VAL A 12 -4.74 -23.69 14.59
N VAL A 13 -4.30 -22.91 13.59
CA VAL A 13 -3.60 -21.65 13.81
C VAL A 13 -4.52 -20.60 14.45
N VAL A 14 -5.76 -20.47 13.99
CA VAL A 14 -6.75 -19.52 14.54
C VAL A 14 -7.15 -19.91 15.96
N LEU A 15 -7.37 -21.21 16.22
CA LEU A 15 -7.61 -21.70 17.58
C LEU A 15 -6.40 -21.46 18.50
N GLY A 16 -5.19 -21.66 17.98
CA GLY A 16 -3.95 -21.35 18.69
C GLY A 16 -3.85 -19.87 19.05
N GLY A 17 -4.18 -18.98 18.11
CA GLY A 17 -4.23 -17.53 18.32
C GLY A 17 -5.28 -17.13 19.39
N LEU A 18 -6.45 -17.77 19.39
CA LEU A 18 -7.45 -17.60 20.44
C LEU A 18 -6.92 -18.05 21.81
N LEU A 19 -6.31 -19.23 21.88
CA LEU A 19 -5.79 -19.80 23.14
C LEU A 19 -4.59 -19.01 23.68
N ALA A 20 -3.80 -18.42 22.81
CA ALA A 20 -2.67 -17.56 23.20
C ALA A 20 -3.10 -16.32 23.99
N THR A 21 -4.36 -15.90 23.89
CA THR A 21 -4.94 -14.81 24.69
C THR A 21 -5.44 -15.25 26.06
N LYS A 22 -5.41 -16.54 26.39
CA LYS A 22 -5.92 -17.12 27.64
C LYS A 22 -4.76 -17.48 28.57
N HIS A 23 -4.78 -16.93 29.78
CA HIS A 23 -3.67 -17.08 30.73
C HIS A 23 -3.91 -18.20 31.75
N HIS A 24 -5.18 -18.67 31.89
CA HIS A 24 -5.54 -19.66 32.90
C HIS A 24 -6.14 -20.93 32.31
N THR A 25 -5.87 -22.08 32.93
CA THR A 25 -6.36 -23.39 32.48
C THR A 25 -7.88 -23.46 32.39
N TYR A 26 -8.60 -22.83 33.32
CA TYR A 26 -10.08 -22.80 33.30
C TYR A 26 -10.64 -22.07 32.05
N GLU A 27 -9.91 -21.08 31.53
CA GLU A 27 -10.31 -20.39 30.29
C GLU A 27 -10.16 -21.30 29.09
N TRP A 28 -9.08 -22.11 29.04
CA TRP A 28 -8.88 -23.12 28.02
C TRP A 28 -9.99 -24.20 28.06
N GLU A 29 -10.37 -24.65 29.27
CA GLU A 29 -11.47 -25.59 29.44
C GLU A 29 -12.79 -25.00 28.97
N ARG A 30 -13.03 -23.71 29.22
CA ARG A 30 -14.21 -23.00 28.75
C ARG A 30 -14.26 -22.96 27.22
N VAL A 31 -13.16 -22.61 26.56
CA VAL A 31 -13.04 -22.65 25.09
C VAL A 31 -13.36 -24.06 24.59
N HIS A 32 -12.77 -25.09 25.21
CA HIS A 32 -13.01 -26.48 24.82
C HIS A 32 -14.47 -26.94 24.95
N LYS A 33 -15.14 -26.55 26.04
CA LYS A 33 -16.57 -26.82 26.24
C LYS A 33 -17.43 -26.12 25.18
N HIS A 34 -17.09 -24.87 24.86
CA HIS A 34 -17.80 -24.12 23.83
C HIS A 34 -17.61 -24.76 22.46
N THR A 35 -16.40 -25.13 22.06
CA THR A 35 -16.13 -25.84 20.79
C THR A 35 -17.01 -27.07 20.67
N LYS A 36 -17.08 -27.91 21.69
CA LYS A 36 -17.94 -29.11 21.70
C LYS A 36 -19.46 -28.81 21.64
N SER A 37 -19.89 -27.71 22.27
CA SER A 37 -21.28 -27.27 22.25
C SER A 37 -21.72 -26.80 20.86
N TYR A 38 -20.85 -26.11 20.15
CA TYR A 38 -21.09 -25.65 18.77
C TYR A 38 -21.15 -26.83 17.80
N LEU A 39 -20.20 -27.76 17.88
CA LEU A 39 -20.19 -28.99 17.09
C LEU A 39 -21.47 -29.85 17.28
N ARG A 40 -22.12 -29.74 18.45
CA ARG A 40 -23.39 -30.42 18.72
C ARG A 40 -24.62 -29.68 18.17
N LYS A 41 -24.61 -28.35 18.14
CA LYS A 41 -25.71 -27.50 17.66
C LYS A 41 -25.76 -27.36 16.14
N GLY A 42 -24.63 -27.52 15.44
CA GLY A 42 -24.50 -27.38 13.99
C GLY A 42 -25.14 -28.49 13.15
N LYS A 43 -25.72 -29.52 13.77
CA LYS A 43 -26.39 -30.65 13.08
C LYS A 43 -27.73 -30.31 12.39
N GLY A 44 -28.09 -29.04 12.28
CA GLY A 44 -29.45 -28.62 11.92
C GLY A 44 -29.70 -28.01 10.55
N LYS A 45 -28.72 -27.54 9.77
CA LYS A 45 -29.02 -26.83 8.50
C LYS A 45 -27.99 -26.94 7.36
N TYR A 46 -26.77 -27.42 7.57
CA TYR A 46 -25.76 -27.55 6.51
C TYR A 46 -25.05 -28.91 6.63
N GLU A 47 -25.70 -29.96 6.18
CA GLU A 47 -25.10 -31.28 5.99
C GLU A 47 -24.30 -31.32 4.68
N GLN A 48 -23.15 -30.65 4.61
CA GLN A 48 -22.11 -30.95 3.61
C GLN A 48 -20.74 -30.63 4.20
N GLN A 49 -19.87 -31.61 4.22
CA GLN A 49 -18.43 -31.66 4.50
C GLN A 49 -17.78 -30.33 4.97
N GLY A 50 -17.59 -30.14 6.31
CA GLY A 50 -16.80 -29.00 6.83
C GLY A 50 -17.33 -28.35 8.11
N SER A 51 -18.38 -28.85 8.75
CA SER A 51 -19.04 -28.19 9.89
C SER A 51 -18.13 -27.84 11.07
N GLY A 52 -17.15 -28.69 11.40
CA GLY A 52 -16.24 -28.43 12.53
C GLY A 52 -15.30 -27.24 12.35
N VAL A 53 -14.85 -26.97 11.14
CA VAL A 53 -13.93 -25.87 10.84
C VAL A 53 -14.64 -24.51 10.97
N ALA A 54 -15.82 -24.37 10.37
CA ALA A 54 -16.61 -23.14 10.45
C ALA A 54 -16.96 -22.80 11.90
N ASP A 55 -17.24 -23.78 12.73
CA ASP A 55 -17.56 -23.62 14.14
C ASP A 55 -16.35 -23.11 14.96
N VAL A 56 -15.14 -23.62 14.69
CA VAL A 56 -13.90 -23.17 15.33
C VAL A 56 -13.59 -21.72 14.93
N LEU A 57 -13.75 -21.38 13.65
CA LEU A 57 -13.54 -20.01 13.18
C LEU A 57 -14.58 -19.06 13.78
N ALA A 58 -15.86 -19.45 13.85
CA ALA A 58 -16.92 -18.67 14.46
C ALA A 58 -16.69 -18.42 15.96
N LEU A 59 -16.11 -19.38 16.69
CA LEU A 59 -15.74 -19.22 18.08
C LEU A 59 -14.70 -18.12 18.26
N SER A 60 -13.69 -18.05 17.37
CA SER A 60 -12.65 -17.01 17.41
C SER A 60 -13.25 -15.61 17.20
N TYR A 61 -14.26 -15.47 16.32
CA TYR A 61 -14.99 -14.24 16.15
C TYR A 61 -15.81 -13.86 17.39
N GLN A 62 -16.46 -14.82 18.03
CA GLN A 62 -17.28 -14.56 19.21
C GLN A 62 -16.46 -14.07 20.41
N ASP A 63 -15.24 -14.60 20.56
CA ASP A 63 -14.30 -14.20 21.63
C ASP A 63 -13.70 -12.80 21.43
N LEU A 64 -13.89 -12.18 20.26
CA LEU A 64 -13.38 -10.84 20.00
C LEU A 64 -14.08 -9.81 20.89
N PRO A 65 -13.34 -8.86 21.47
CA PRO A 65 -13.89 -7.62 22.01
C PRO A 65 -14.76 -6.89 20.99
N TYR A 66 -15.75 -6.16 21.44
CA TYR A 66 -16.73 -5.46 20.58
C TYR A 66 -16.07 -4.58 19.50
N GLN A 67 -15.02 -3.83 19.90
CA GLN A 67 -14.28 -2.95 19.00
C GLN A 67 -13.60 -3.74 17.86
N LEU A 68 -13.00 -4.88 18.21
CA LEU A 68 -12.34 -5.75 17.23
C LEU A 68 -13.31 -6.45 16.29
N LYS A 69 -14.53 -6.78 16.76
CA LYS A 69 -15.59 -7.33 15.89
C LYS A 69 -15.90 -6.38 14.75
N SER A 70 -16.12 -5.09 15.06
CA SER A 70 -16.38 -4.08 14.04
C SER A 70 -15.20 -3.88 13.07
N CYS A 71 -13.96 -3.93 13.57
CA CYS A 71 -12.77 -3.84 12.74
C CYS A 71 -12.62 -5.06 11.82
N PHE A 72 -12.89 -6.26 12.33
CA PHE A 72 -12.87 -7.49 11.55
C PHE A 72 -13.95 -7.50 10.46
N LEU A 73 -15.19 -7.18 10.80
CA LEU A 73 -16.30 -7.10 9.84
C LEU A 73 -16.08 -6.04 8.75
N TYR A 74 -15.34 -4.97 9.08
CA TYR A 74 -15.00 -3.93 8.10
C TYR A 74 -14.11 -4.47 6.97
N LEU A 75 -13.31 -5.51 7.22
CA LEU A 75 -12.48 -6.14 6.20
C LEU A 75 -13.28 -6.82 5.08
N GLY A 76 -14.53 -7.19 5.35
CA GLY A 76 -15.44 -7.73 4.35
C GLY A 76 -15.72 -6.79 3.15
N HIS A 77 -15.45 -5.46 3.29
CA HIS A 77 -15.54 -4.54 2.14
C HIS A 77 -14.57 -4.87 1.01
N PHE A 78 -13.46 -5.54 1.32
CA PHE A 78 -12.41 -5.75 0.32
C PHE A 78 -12.64 -7.03 -0.46
N PRO A 79 -12.36 -7.03 -1.78
CA PRO A 79 -12.42 -8.23 -2.60
C PRO A 79 -11.53 -9.36 -2.07
N GLU A 80 -11.83 -10.57 -2.51
CA GLU A 80 -11.01 -11.76 -2.28
C GLU A 80 -9.59 -11.55 -2.82
N ASP A 81 -8.60 -12.14 -2.16
CA ASP A 81 -7.17 -12.04 -2.49
C ASP A 81 -6.57 -10.63 -2.55
N GLN A 82 -7.34 -9.59 -2.25
CA GLN A 82 -6.81 -8.24 -2.28
C GLN A 82 -5.87 -7.96 -1.10
N GLU A 83 -4.64 -7.53 -1.40
CA GLU A 83 -3.78 -6.93 -0.40
C GLU A 83 -4.31 -5.56 0.05
N ILE A 84 -4.70 -5.45 1.30
CA ILE A 84 -5.23 -4.26 1.93
C ILE A 84 -4.08 -3.45 2.52
N HIS A 85 -3.92 -2.20 2.11
CA HIS A 85 -2.94 -1.29 2.72
C HIS A 85 -3.37 -0.89 4.13
N THR A 86 -2.62 -1.31 5.14
CA THR A 86 -2.97 -1.12 6.56
C THR A 86 -3.20 0.34 6.93
N LYS A 87 -2.38 1.27 6.41
CA LYS A 87 -2.56 2.72 6.67
C LYS A 87 -3.89 3.29 6.12
N ALA A 88 -4.37 2.78 4.99
CA ALA A 88 -5.66 3.19 4.45
C ALA A 88 -6.80 2.59 5.29
N LEU A 89 -6.70 1.31 5.63
CA LEU A 89 -7.64 0.61 6.49
C LEU A 89 -7.81 1.30 7.86
N ILE A 90 -6.70 1.57 8.55
CA ILE A 90 -6.67 2.27 9.84
C ILE A 90 -7.38 3.62 9.75
N ARG A 91 -7.10 4.41 8.72
CA ARG A 91 -7.76 5.71 8.51
C ARG A 91 -9.25 5.61 8.24
N MET A 92 -9.68 4.55 7.52
CA MET A 92 -11.10 4.28 7.31
C MET A 92 -11.77 3.90 8.64
N TRP A 93 -11.15 3.06 9.48
CA TRP A 93 -11.67 2.73 10.82
C TRP A 93 -11.80 3.97 11.71
N VAL A 94 -10.79 4.83 11.71
CA VAL A 94 -10.81 6.11 12.46
C VAL A 94 -11.90 7.04 11.92
N ALA A 95 -12.00 7.18 10.60
CA ALA A 95 -13.01 8.03 9.97
C ALA A 95 -14.44 7.55 10.23
N GLU A 96 -14.66 6.24 10.16
CA GLU A 96 -15.94 5.58 10.46
C GLU A 96 -16.34 5.80 11.93
N GLY A 97 -15.35 5.90 12.84
CA GLY A 97 -15.56 6.02 14.29
C GLY A 97 -15.72 4.67 14.97
N ILE A 98 -15.08 3.62 14.45
CA ILE A 98 -15.00 2.30 15.08
C ILE A 98 -13.98 2.31 16.22
N VAL A 99 -12.93 3.13 16.08
CA VAL A 99 -11.80 3.19 17.02
C VAL A 99 -12.17 3.98 18.25
N SER A 100 -11.91 3.43 19.43
CA SER A 100 -12.13 4.09 20.72
C SER A 100 -11.14 5.24 20.90
N ARG A 101 -11.55 6.26 21.64
CA ARG A 101 -10.64 7.36 22.02
C ARG A 101 -9.89 6.95 23.28
N VAL A 102 -8.58 7.09 23.24
CA VAL A 102 -7.67 6.98 24.39
C VAL A 102 -6.99 8.34 24.56
N GLU A 103 -6.89 8.86 25.77
CA GLU A 103 -6.47 10.25 25.99
C GLU A 103 -5.04 10.54 25.55
N GLU A 104 -4.13 9.59 25.70
CA GLU A 104 -2.70 9.78 25.43
C GLU A 104 -2.26 9.26 24.05
N GLU A 105 -3.13 8.55 23.30
CA GLU A 105 -2.78 7.92 22.04
C GLU A 105 -3.49 8.58 20.84
N THR A 106 -2.82 8.57 19.69
CA THR A 106 -3.52 8.97 18.47
C THR A 106 -4.52 7.87 18.07
N PRO A 107 -5.68 8.23 17.49
CA PRO A 107 -6.64 7.22 17.04
C PRO A 107 -6.04 6.20 16.07
N GLU A 108 -5.02 6.58 15.32
CA GLU A 108 -4.31 5.67 14.42
C GLU A 108 -3.41 4.68 15.16
N ASP A 109 -2.78 5.08 16.25
CA ASP A 109 -1.96 4.17 17.06
C ASP A 109 -2.86 3.14 17.76
N VAL A 110 -4.01 3.56 18.31
CA VAL A 110 -5.03 2.64 18.87
C VAL A 110 -5.53 1.67 17.80
N ALA A 111 -5.82 2.16 16.58
CA ALA A 111 -6.27 1.32 15.47
C ALA A 111 -5.17 0.37 14.97
N GLU A 112 -3.89 0.76 15.02
CA GLU A 112 -2.75 -0.12 14.73
C GLU A 112 -2.70 -1.25 15.79
N GLY A 113 -2.92 -0.95 17.07
CA GLY A 113 -3.04 -1.95 18.13
C GLY A 113 -4.18 -2.95 17.88
N TYR A 114 -5.34 -2.48 17.41
CA TYR A 114 -6.45 -3.37 17.02
C TYR A 114 -6.08 -4.29 15.86
N LEU A 115 -5.35 -3.78 14.86
CA LEU A 115 -4.86 -4.58 13.76
C LEU A 115 -3.86 -5.64 14.23
N ASP A 116 -2.91 -5.24 15.08
CA ASP A 116 -1.90 -6.14 15.62
C ASP A 116 -2.53 -7.24 16.49
N GLU A 117 -3.58 -6.93 17.26
CA GLU A 117 -4.33 -7.95 18.02
C GLU A 117 -5.07 -8.92 17.10
N LEU A 118 -5.74 -8.45 16.04
CA LEU A 118 -6.37 -9.33 15.05
C LEU A 118 -5.35 -10.23 14.33
N ILE A 119 -4.16 -9.72 14.06
CA ILE A 119 -3.04 -10.51 13.50
C ILE A 119 -2.52 -11.52 14.52
N GLY A 120 -2.33 -11.12 15.79
CA GLY A 120 -1.90 -12.00 16.88
C GLY A 120 -2.87 -13.15 17.14
N ARG A 121 -4.17 -12.91 16.95
CA ARG A 121 -5.23 -13.95 16.96
C ARG A 121 -5.30 -14.76 15.67
N CYS A 122 -4.40 -14.55 14.73
CA CYS A 122 -4.34 -15.23 13.43
C CYS A 122 -5.61 -15.08 12.56
N MET A 123 -6.45 -14.07 12.81
CA MET A 123 -7.64 -13.79 12.02
C MET A 123 -7.34 -13.02 10.74
N ILE A 124 -6.19 -12.35 10.68
CA ILE A 124 -5.70 -11.58 9.54
C ILE A 124 -4.30 -12.07 9.18
N GLN A 125 -4.05 -12.27 7.90
CA GLN A 125 -2.73 -12.62 7.38
C GLN A 125 -1.92 -11.35 7.08
N VAL A 126 -0.65 -11.37 7.50
CA VAL A 126 0.31 -10.33 7.14
C VAL A 126 0.79 -10.55 5.71
N GLY A 127 0.65 -9.54 4.86
CA GLY A 127 1.25 -9.53 3.54
C GLY A 127 2.70 -9.06 3.62
N ARG A 128 2.92 -7.74 3.59
CA ARG A 128 4.26 -7.13 3.63
C ARG A 128 4.49 -6.36 4.91
N ARG A 129 5.74 -6.41 5.41
CA ARG A 129 6.21 -5.55 6.49
C ARG A 129 7.12 -4.44 5.94
N GLY A 130 7.15 -3.31 6.61
CA GLY A 130 8.06 -2.22 6.32
C GLY A 130 9.45 -2.44 6.90
N SER A 131 10.40 -1.58 6.52
CA SER A 131 11.76 -1.59 7.08
C SER A 131 11.80 -1.35 8.61
N ASN A 132 10.77 -0.76 9.17
CA ASN A 132 10.58 -0.55 10.61
C ASN A 132 9.78 -1.66 11.30
N GLY A 133 9.57 -2.81 10.65
CA GLY A 133 8.81 -3.95 11.16
C GLY A 133 7.29 -3.82 11.13
N ARG A 134 6.72 -2.61 10.95
CA ARG A 134 5.26 -2.39 10.91
C ARG A 134 4.63 -3.06 9.71
N VAL A 135 3.43 -3.60 9.88
CA VAL A 135 2.66 -4.23 8.80
C VAL A 135 2.23 -3.18 7.78
N GLN A 136 2.58 -3.40 6.51
CA GLN A 136 2.21 -2.50 5.40
C GLN A 136 0.97 -2.94 4.67
N THR A 137 0.83 -4.25 4.48
CA THR A 137 -0.35 -4.86 3.86
C THR A 137 -0.80 -6.07 4.63
N CYS A 138 -2.09 -6.31 4.62
CA CYS A 138 -2.74 -7.48 5.20
C CYS A 138 -3.82 -8.00 4.26
N ARG A 139 -4.30 -9.23 4.50
CA ARG A 139 -5.42 -9.82 3.78
C ARG A 139 -6.19 -10.78 4.68
N LEU A 140 -7.43 -11.08 4.32
CA LEU A 140 -8.17 -12.22 4.87
C LEU A 140 -7.83 -13.48 4.08
N HIS A 141 -7.77 -14.62 4.78
CA HIS A 141 -7.84 -15.94 4.15
C HIS A 141 -9.29 -16.19 3.72
N ASP A 142 -9.52 -16.94 2.64
CA ASP A 142 -10.84 -17.16 2.05
C ASP A 142 -11.87 -17.60 3.09
N LEU A 143 -11.59 -18.64 3.88
CA LEU A 143 -12.49 -19.10 4.94
C LEU A 143 -12.76 -18.06 6.04
N MET A 144 -11.78 -17.20 6.34
CA MET A 144 -11.98 -16.09 7.28
C MET A 144 -12.81 -14.99 6.65
N ARG A 145 -12.71 -14.80 5.34
CA ARG A 145 -13.54 -13.88 4.60
C ARG A 145 -14.99 -14.35 4.55
N ASP A 146 -15.21 -15.64 4.28
CA ASP A 146 -16.56 -16.23 4.30
C ASP A 146 -17.21 -16.08 5.68
N LEU A 147 -16.47 -16.34 6.75
CA LEU A 147 -16.94 -16.08 8.12
C LEU A 147 -17.26 -14.60 8.31
N CYS A 148 -16.38 -13.70 7.87
CA CYS A 148 -16.55 -12.24 7.99
C CYS A 148 -17.84 -11.80 7.30
N LEU A 149 -18.10 -12.28 6.08
CA LEU A 149 -19.28 -11.93 5.30
C LEU A 149 -20.55 -12.50 5.92
N SER A 150 -20.54 -13.78 6.35
CA SER A 150 -21.68 -14.41 7.05
C SER A 150 -22.04 -13.62 8.32
N LYS A 151 -21.05 -13.23 9.11
CA LYS A 151 -21.29 -12.43 10.34
C LYS A 151 -21.70 -11.00 10.02
N ALA A 152 -21.18 -10.41 8.96
CA ALA A 152 -21.59 -9.08 8.50
C ALA A 152 -23.06 -9.07 8.04
N GLU A 153 -23.53 -10.12 7.41
CA GLU A 153 -24.93 -10.29 7.02
C GLU A 153 -25.83 -10.50 8.26
N GLU A 154 -25.47 -11.42 9.17
CA GLU A 154 -26.20 -11.66 10.42
C GLU A 154 -26.40 -10.37 11.25
N GLU A 155 -25.36 -9.50 11.29
CA GLU A 155 -25.36 -8.25 12.07
C GLU A 155 -25.87 -7.04 11.27
N ASN A 156 -26.29 -7.22 10.01
CA ASN A 156 -26.62 -6.13 9.08
C ASN A 156 -25.52 -5.05 9.04
N PHE A 157 -24.27 -5.47 9.08
CA PHE A 157 -23.11 -4.58 9.20
C PHE A 157 -22.69 -3.99 7.86
N LEU A 158 -22.67 -4.81 6.81
CA LEU A 158 -22.16 -4.51 5.47
C LEU A 158 -23.06 -5.11 4.39
N GLU A 159 -23.28 -4.39 3.31
CA GLU A 159 -23.89 -4.87 2.08
C GLU A 159 -22.87 -4.82 0.94
N ILE A 160 -22.77 -5.94 0.21
CA ILE A 160 -21.94 -6.04 -0.99
C ILE A 160 -22.86 -6.08 -2.20
N VAL A 161 -22.60 -5.20 -3.17
CA VAL A 161 -23.29 -5.18 -4.46
C VAL A 161 -22.30 -5.59 -5.54
N ASN A 162 -22.59 -6.71 -6.21
CA ASN A 162 -21.81 -7.20 -7.34
C ASN A 162 -22.61 -6.99 -8.65
N LEU A 163 -22.03 -6.25 -9.60
CA LEU A 163 -22.70 -5.90 -10.85
C LEU A 163 -23.00 -7.12 -11.73
N GLN A 164 -22.12 -8.09 -11.83
CA GLN A 164 -22.37 -9.28 -12.66
C GLN A 164 -23.62 -10.08 -12.23
N GLN A 165 -23.86 -10.14 -10.93
CA GLN A 165 -25.06 -10.85 -10.43
C GLN A 165 -26.35 -10.11 -10.78
N MET A 166 -26.30 -8.80 -11.06
CA MET A 166 -27.49 -8.03 -11.45
C MET A 166 -27.88 -8.25 -12.93
N GLU A 167 -26.92 -8.51 -13.81
CA GLU A 167 -27.17 -8.70 -15.25
C GLU A 167 -27.75 -10.08 -15.57
N THR A 168 -27.41 -11.11 -14.78
CA THR A 168 -27.93 -12.48 -14.97
C THR A 168 -29.39 -12.65 -14.51
N PHE A 169 -29.94 -11.71 -13.73
CA PHE A 169 -31.30 -11.80 -13.16
C PHE A 169 -32.35 -10.90 -13.85
N SER A 170 -32.14 -10.52 -15.10
CA SER A 170 -33.08 -9.65 -15.84
C SER A 170 -34.48 -10.25 -16.09
N SER A 171 -34.75 -11.50 -15.72
CA SER A 171 -36.06 -12.16 -15.92
C SER A 171 -36.87 -12.45 -14.65
N SER A 172 -36.30 -12.31 -13.45
CA SER A 172 -37.07 -12.38 -12.20
C SER A 172 -36.33 -11.58 -11.13
N MET A 173 -36.75 -10.33 -10.92
CA MET A 173 -36.27 -9.51 -9.82
C MET A 173 -36.36 -10.31 -8.50
N PRO A 174 -35.27 -10.81 -7.93
CA PRO A 174 -35.29 -11.02 -6.50
C PRO A 174 -35.33 -9.61 -5.94
N THR A 175 -36.43 -9.25 -5.30
CA THR A 175 -36.46 -8.13 -4.36
C THR A 175 -35.39 -8.43 -3.30
N THR A 176 -34.10 -8.18 -3.63
CA THR A 176 -33.09 -7.98 -2.61
C THR A 176 -33.69 -6.91 -1.74
N ARG A 177 -34.11 -7.30 -0.53
CA ARG A 177 -34.57 -6.40 0.50
C ARG A 177 -33.46 -5.37 0.68
N THR A 178 -33.49 -4.30 -0.13
CA THR A 178 -32.65 -3.13 0.11
C THR A 178 -33.09 -2.61 1.44
N SER A 179 -32.44 -3.13 2.49
CA SER A 179 -32.70 -2.65 3.84
C SER A 179 -32.31 -1.18 3.81
N ASN A 180 -33.30 -0.28 3.89
CA ASN A 180 -33.09 1.17 4.00
C ASN A 180 -32.23 1.56 5.22
N LYS A 181 -31.70 0.59 5.97
CA LYS A 181 -30.91 0.75 7.19
C LYS A 181 -29.43 0.37 7.03
N VAL A 182 -28.98 0.06 5.80
CA VAL A 182 -27.57 -0.31 5.56
C VAL A 182 -26.65 0.84 5.90
N ARG A 183 -25.65 0.57 6.73
CA ARG A 183 -24.69 1.57 7.17
C ARG A 183 -23.41 1.58 6.32
N ARG A 184 -23.09 0.50 5.64
CA ARG A 184 -21.86 0.32 4.87
C ARG A 184 -22.15 -0.45 3.60
N ARG A 185 -21.58 0.02 2.49
CA ARG A 185 -21.76 -0.61 1.19
C ARG A 185 -20.44 -0.70 0.43
N ALA A 186 -20.18 -1.87 -0.14
CA ALA A 186 -19.10 -2.11 -1.09
C ALA A 186 -19.70 -2.44 -2.45
N ILE A 187 -19.21 -1.80 -3.51
CA ILE A 187 -19.62 -2.05 -4.89
C ILE A 187 -18.45 -2.70 -5.62
N PHE A 188 -18.65 -3.93 -6.09
CA PHE A 188 -17.68 -4.66 -6.88
C PHE A 188 -18.06 -4.58 -8.34
N LEU A 189 -17.13 -4.08 -9.14
CA LEU A 189 -17.21 -4.03 -10.58
C LEU A 189 -16.23 -5.08 -11.08
N ASP A 190 -16.74 -6.16 -11.61
CA ASP A 190 -15.89 -7.31 -11.95
C ASP A 190 -14.88 -6.99 -13.05
N ARG A 191 -13.81 -7.78 -13.11
CA ARG A 191 -12.83 -7.72 -14.18
C ARG A 191 -13.45 -8.33 -15.43
N CYS A 192 -14.15 -7.55 -16.24
CA CYS A 192 -14.43 -7.97 -17.61
C CYS A 192 -13.10 -8.27 -18.30
N SER A 193 -13.02 -9.42 -18.98
CA SER A 193 -11.85 -9.74 -19.79
C SER A 193 -11.62 -8.60 -20.81
N PRO A 194 -10.37 -8.20 -21.10
CA PRO A 194 -10.09 -7.04 -21.95
C PRO A 194 -10.66 -7.14 -23.37
N LEU A 195 -11.08 -8.32 -23.80
CA LEU A 195 -11.58 -8.59 -25.15
C LEU A 195 -13.11 -8.47 -25.30
N GLU A 196 -13.89 -8.72 -24.24
CA GLU A 196 -15.36 -8.60 -24.26
C GLU A 196 -15.83 -7.16 -23.94
N SER A 197 -15.04 -6.40 -23.18
CA SER A 197 -15.41 -5.10 -22.67
C SER A 197 -15.47 -3.98 -23.74
N VAL A 198 -14.81 -4.12 -24.90
CA VAL A 198 -14.80 -3.08 -25.94
C VAL A 198 -16.12 -3.11 -26.74
N GLU A 199 -16.68 -4.29 -26.98
CA GLU A 199 -17.96 -4.46 -27.69
C GLU A 199 -19.15 -4.09 -26.78
N GLU A 200 -19.15 -4.56 -25.52
CA GLU A 200 -20.18 -4.22 -24.53
C GLU A 200 -20.12 -2.74 -24.11
N ALA A 201 -18.92 -2.18 -23.94
CA ALA A 201 -18.79 -0.73 -23.69
C ALA A 201 -19.29 0.11 -24.89
N ARG A 202 -19.17 -0.40 -26.11
CA ARG A 202 -19.77 0.23 -27.31
C ARG A 202 -21.30 0.13 -27.32
N LEU A 203 -21.84 -1.06 -26.98
CA LEU A 203 -23.31 -1.25 -26.93
C LEU A 203 -23.95 -0.41 -25.80
N LEU A 204 -23.28 -0.29 -24.63
CA LEU A 204 -23.75 0.56 -23.53
C LEU A 204 -23.57 2.07 -23.82
N SER A 205 -22.69 2.45 -24.74
CA SER A 205 -22.50 3.84 -25.15
C SER A 205 -23.52 4.29 -26.25
N VAL A 206 -24.09 3.34 -26.96
CA VAL A 206 -25.07 3.60 -28.05
C VAL A 206 -26.51 3.71 -27.52
N ASN A 207 -26.84 3.00 -26.45
CA ASN A 207 -28.16 3.09 -25.81
C ASN A 207 -28.12 4.21 -24.76
N GLY A 208 -28.50 5.41 -25.17
CA GLY A 208 -28.57 6.63 -24.39
C GLY A 208 -29.04 6.47 -22.92
N ASP A 209 -29.63 7.49 -22.33
CA ASP A 209 -30.06 7.59 -20.93
C ASP A 209 -30.95 6.43 -20.36
N GLU A 210 -31.51 5.58 -21.23
CA GLU A 210 -32.33 4.43 -20.77
C GLU A 210 -31.55 3.34 -20.02
N GLY A 211 -30.28 3.10 -20.36
CA GLY A 211 -29.45 2.12 -19.65
C GLY A 211 -29.08 2.54 -18.22
N ALA A 212 -29.07 3.84 -17.92
CA ALA A 212 -28.73 4.36 -16.59
C ALA A 212 -29.83 4.05 -15.56
N ASN A 213 -31.08 3.88 -15.96
CA ASN A 213 -32.19 3.58 -15.05
C ASN A 213 -32.10 2.16 -14.43
N SER A 214 -31.44 1.21 -15.09
CA SER A 214 -31.28 -0.15 -14.57
C SER A 214 -30.32 -0.24 -13.37
N TYR A 215 -29.42 0.74 -13.19
CA TYR A 215 -28.39 0.75 -12.13
C TYR A 215 -28.69 1.72 -10.97
N VAL A 216 -29.93 2.23 -10.89
CA VAL A 216 -30.36 3.22 -9.87
C VAL A 216 -30.16 2.70 -8.44
N ASN A 217 -30.15 1.39 -8.24
CA ASN A 217 -30.04 0.77 -6.92
C ASN A 217 -28.59 0.54 -6.43
N LEU A 218 -27.56 0.83 -7.23
CA LEU A 218 -26.16 0.69 -6.82
C LEU A 218 -25.83 1.57 -5.62
N ILE A 219 -26.34 2.79 -5.61
CA ILE A 219 -26.27 3.71 -4.47
C ILE A 219 -27.69 3.90 -3.97
N PRO A 220 -27.99 3.72 -2.67
CA PRO A 220 -29.34 3.83 -2.17
C PRO A 220 -29.86 5.25 -2.41
N GLN A 221 -31.06 5.41 -2.94
CA GLN A 221 -31.68 6.73 -3.15
C GLN A 221 -31.87 7.46 -1.81
N ASN A 222 -32.21 6.72 -0.74
CA ASN A 222 -32.33 7.23 0.62
C ASN A 222 -31.10 6.83 1.45
N GLY A 223 -29.96 7.47 1.21
CA GLY A 223 -28.68 7.18 1.86
C GLY A 223 -28.54 7.67 3.31
N THR A 224 -29.67 7.93 4.01
CA THR A 224 -29.70 8.57 5.33
C THR A 224 -28.88 7.85 6.40
N TYR A 225 -28.71 6.53 6.31
CA TYR A 225 -27.95 5.73 7.30
C TYR A 225 -26.55 5.36 6.83
N LEU A 226 -26.19 5.59 5.57
CA LEU A 226 -24.91 5.15 5.01
C LEU A 226 -23.74 5.95 5.60
N ARG A 227 -22.74 5.22 6.13
CA ARG A 227 -21.52 5.77 6.73
C ARG A 227 -20.28 5.52 5.87
N SER A 228 -20.24 4.39 5.16
CA SER A 228 -19.13 4.02 4.29
C SER A 228 -19.62 3.54 2.94
N LEU A 229 -19.00 4.07 1.86
CA LEU A 229 -19.21 3.67 0.48
C LEU A 229 -17.85 3.47 -0.19
N LEU A 230 -17.57 2.24 -0.64
CA LEU A 230 -16.32 1.88 -1.29
C LEU A 230 -16.61 1.23 -2.65
N THR A 231 -15.83 1.60 -3.68
CA THR A 231 -15.90 1.00 -5.01
C THR A 231 -14.61 0.27 -5.34
N PHE A 232 -14.71 -0.89 -5.99
CA PHE A 232 -13.58 -1.73 -6.36
C PHE A 232 -13.66 -2.12 -7.84
N HIS A 233 -12.49 -2.32 -8.48
CA HIS A 233 -12.34 -2.78 -9.87
C HIS A 233 -13.01 -1.90 -10.94
N ALA A 234 -13.18 -0.62 -10.65
CA ALA A 234 -13.94 0.33 -11.48
C ALA A 234 -13.15 0.88 -12.70
N GLN A 235 -11.97 0.38 -13.02
CA GLN A 235 -11.03 1.01 -13.97
C GLN A 235 -11.60 1.23 -15.38
N TYR A 236 -12.55 0.40 -15.80
CA TYR A 236 -13.12 0.46 -17.15
C TYR A 236 -14.63 0.80 -17.17
N SER A 237 -15.26 0.92 -16.01
CA SER A 237 -16.69 1.16 -15.92
C SER A 237 -17.05 2.65 -16.04
N SER A 238 -17.82 3.01 -17.04
CA SER A 238 -18.44 4.34 -17.16
C SER A 238 -19.75 4.48 -16.35
N ILE A 239 -20.25 3.39 -15.79
CA ILE A 239 -21.52 3.30 -15.08
C ILE A 239 -21.48 4.10 -13.79
N ILE A 240 -20.45 3.86 -12.95
CA ILE A 240 -20.36 4.51 -11.64
C ILE A 240 -20.32 6.03 -11.71
N PRO A 241 -19.53 6.70 -12.60
CA PRO A 241 -19.60 8.14 -12.74
C PRO A 241 -21.00 8.67 -13.09
N LYS A 242 -21.77 7.94 -13.91
CA LYS A 242 -23.16 8.29 -14.23
C LYS A 242 -24.07 8.16 -13.00
N VAL A 243 -23.98 7.05 -12.28
CA VAL A 243 -24.74 6.80 -11.04
C VAL A 243 -24.42 7.85 -9.98
N LEU A 244 -23.14 8.19 -9.79
CA LEU A 244 -22.71 9.23 -8.83
C LEU A 244 -23.32 10.60 -9.15
N ARG A 245 -23.43 10.94 -10.45
CA ARG A 245 -24.06 12.20 -10.88
C ARG A 245 -25.54 12.24 -10.57
N ASN A 246 -26.24 11.13 -10.77
CA ASN A 246 -27.70 11.03 -10.59
C ASN A 246 -28.08 10.80 -9.12
N THR A 247 -27.11 10.63 -8.22
CA THR A 247 -27.34 10.42 -6.79
C THR A 247 -27.64 11.75 -6.08
N ASP A 248 -28.71 11.79 -5.30
CA ASP A 248 -28.99 12.94 -4.44
C ASP A 248 -28.15 12.89 -3.14
N TRP A 249 -26.95 13.46 -3.22
CA TRP A 249 -25.97 13.47 -2.13
C TRP A 249 -26.45 14.24 -0.89
N LYS A 250 -27.49 15.05 -0.95
CA LYS A 250 -28.07 15.75 0.20
C LYS A 250 -28.62 14.78 1.24
N ASN A 251 -29.00 13.57 0.81
CA ASN A 251 -29.55 12.54 1.68
C ASN A 251 -28.46 11.76 2.48
N PHE A 252 -27.19 11.91 2.13
CA PHE A 252 -26.09 11.14 2.74
C PHE A 252 -25.42 11.85 3.92
N LYS A 253 -26.22 12.41 4.80
CA LYS A 253 -25.75 13.23 5.93
C LYS A 253 -24.80 12.51 6.90
N LEU A 254 -24.88 11.17 7.00
CA LEU A 254 -24.04 10.37 7.89
C LEU A 254 -22.78 9.79 7.22
N LEU A 255 -22.57 10.04 5.93
CA LEU A 255 -21.43 9.49 5.20
C LEU A 255 -20.11 10.03 5.74
N ARG A 256 -19.23 9.13 6.16
CA ARG A 256 -17.91 9.42 6.76
C ARG A 256 -16.75 8.94 5.90
N VAL A 257 -16.94 7.85 5.16
CA VAL A 257 -15.93 7.24 4.30
C VAL A 257 -16.47 7.12 2.89
N LEU A 258 -15.76 7.72 1.94
CA LEU A 258 -16.04 7.61 0.51
C LEU A 258 -14.75 7.27 -0.22
N SER A 259 -14.71 6.09 -0.85
CA SER A 259 -13.58 5.64 -1.67
C SER A 259 -14.05 5.37 -3.08
N LEU A 260 -13.62 6.21 -4.01
CA LEU A 260 -13.94 6.18 -5.43
C LEU A 260 -12.66 5.96 -6.24
N GLU A 261 -11.94 4.88 -5.91
CA GLU A 261 -10.63 4.60 -6.51
C GLU A 261 -10.76 4.04 -7.92
N ARG A 262 -9.85 4.45 -8.81
CA ARG A 262 -9.73 3.97 -10.20
C ARG A 262 -10.95 4.26 -11.09
N LEU A 263 -11.76 5.27 -10.76
CA LEU A 263 -12.89 5.66 -11.57
C LEU A 263 -12.47 6.53 -12.76
N PRO A 264 -12.93 6.22 -13.99
CA PRO A 264 -12.65 7.01 -15.18
C PRO A 264 -13.66 8.15 -15.31
N PHE A 265 -13.47 9.27 -14.63
CA PHE A 265 -14.25 10.46 -14.86
C PHE A 265 -13.82 11.12 -16.19
N LYS A 266 -14.80 11.55 -16.99
CA LYS A 266 -14.61 12.28 -18.26
C LYS A 266 -15.24 13.66 -18.15
N GLU A 267 -14.99 14.53 -19.12
CA GLU A 267 -15.51 15.91 -19.12
C GLU A 267 -17.01 16.00 -18.86
N ASN A 268 -17.80 15.12 -19.46
CA ASN A 268 -19.25 15.06 -19.24
C ASN A 268 -19.67 14.27 -17.99
N ASN A 269 -18.73 13.67 -17.25
CA ASN A 269 -18.96 12.81 -16.10
C ASN A 269 -18.03 13.18 -14.94
N ASN A 270 -17.91 14.45 -14.60
CA ASN A 270 -17.13 14.93 -13.49
C ASN A 270 -17.69 14.49 -12.13
N ILE A 271 -16.84 14.61 -11.10
CA ILE A 271 -17.29 14.47 -9.71
C ILE A 271 -18.40 15.50 -9.46
N PRO A 272 -19.56 15.07 -8.93
CA PRO A 272 -20.67 15.98 -8.67
C PRO A 272 -20.29 17.07 -7.67
N GLU A 273 -20.63 18.32 -7.97
CA GLU A 273 -20.52 19.44 -7.02
C GLU A 273 -21.29 19.14 -5.71
N ALA A 274 -22.36 18.36 -5.81
CA ALA A 274 -23.16 17.95 -4.65
C ALA A 274 -22.40 17.16 -3.58
N LEU A 275 -21.21 16.61 -3.88
CA LEU A 275 -20.34 15.98 -2.86
C LEU A 275 -19.91 16.96 -1.77
N GLY A 276 -19.86 18.25 -2.04
CA GLY A 276 -19.64 19.27 -1.03
C GLY A 276 -20.71 19.35 0.09
N ASN A 277 -21.86 18.69 -0.10
CA ASN A 277 -22.91 18.60 0.93
C ASN A 277 -22.60 17.52 2.00
N LEU A 278 -21.59 16.68 1.81
CA LEU A 278 -21.19 15.62 2.75
C LEU A 278 -20.37 16.17 3.92
N VAL A 279 -20.97 17.05 4.71
CA VAL A 279 -20.29 17.83 5.76
C VAL A 279 -19.62 16.96 6.85
N HIS A 280 -20.08 15.73 7.03
CA HIS A 280 -19.52 14.78 8.00
C HIS A 280 -18.47 13.84 7.40
N LEU A 281 -18.14 14.01 6.10
CA LEU A 281 -17.14 13.18 5.44
C LEU A 281 -15.76 13.40 6.05
N LYS A 282 -15.11 12.30 6.48
CA LYS A 282 -13.79 12.31 7.12
C LYS A 282 -12.70 11.70 6.25
N TYR A 283 -13.07 10.78 5.38
CA TYR A 283 -12.16 10.10 4.46
C TYR A 283 -12.70 10.18 3.03
N LEU A 284 -11.91 10.77 2.14
CA LEU A 284 -12.18 10.80 0.70
C LEU A 284 -10.95 10.29 -0.04
N SER A 285 -11.11 9.21 -0.80
CA SER A 285 -10.08 8.69 -1.71
C SER A 285 -10.57 8.72 -3.15
N LEU A 286 -9.80 9.40 -3.98
CA LEU A 286 -9.93 9.45 -5.44
C LEU A 286 -8.67 8.86 -6.09
N LYS A 287 -7.98 7.99 -5.39
CA LYS A 287 -6.73 7.40 -5.81
C LYS A 287 -6.88 6.65 -7.13
N ARG A 288 -6.00 6.97 -8.09
CA ARG A 288 -6.03 6.42 -9.45
C ARG A 288 -7.33 6.69 -10.23
N ALA A 289 -8.16 7.60 -9.77
CA ALA A 289 -9.24 8.11 -10.59
C ALA A 289 -8.68 8.99 -11.72
N SER A 290 -9.36 9.07 -12.85
CA SER A 290 -9.06 10.04 -13.89
C SER A 290 -10.04 11.20 -13.73
N LEU A 291 -9.55 12.42 -13.49
CA LEU A 291 -10.36 13.60 -13.24
C LEU A 291 -10.01 14.71 -14.23
N PRO A 292 -10.97 15.23 -15.00
CA PRO A 292 -10.74 16.40 -15.83
C PRO A 292 -10.68 17.71 -15.01
N SER A 293 -11.46 17.80 -13.94
CA SER A 293 -11.45 18.96 -13.03
C SER A 293 -11.86 18.58 -11.62
N PHE A 294 -11.51 19.44 -10.65
CA PHE A 294 -11.82 19.24 -9.24
C PHE A 294 -12.95 20.17 -8.80
N PRO A 295 -14.06 19.65 -8.21
CA PRO A 295 -15.21 20.47 -7.86
C PRO A 295 -14.89 21.45 -6.73
N SER A 296 -15.31 22.68 -6.90
CA SER A 296 -15.04 23.76 -5.92
C SER A 296 -15.76 23.57 -4.59
N SER A 297 -16.88 22.84 -4.60
CA SER A 297 -17.73 22.56 -3.45
C SER A 297 -17.03 21.70 -2.38
N ILE A 298 -15.98 20.93 -2.73
CA ILE A 298 -15.21 20.12 -1.78
C ILE A 298 -14.61 20.98 -0.64
N ARG A 299 -14.44 22.29 -0.84
CA ARG A 299 -14.10 23.25 0.22
C ARG A 299 -15.03 23.23 1.43
N ASN A 300 -16.26 22.72 1.26
CA ASN A 300 -17.28 22.66 2.32
C ASN A 300 -17.08 21.44 3.23
N LEU A 301 -16.19 20.51 2.90
CA LEU A 301 -15.89 19.31 3.69
C LEU A 301 -15.03 19.66 4.93
N GLY A 302 -15.61 20.38 5.89
CA GLY A 302 -14.90 20.87 7.06
C GLY A 302 -14.37 19.77 8.00
N CYS A 303 -15.01 18.59 8.02
CA CYS A 303 -14.63 17.46 8.88
C CYS A 303 -13.59 16.51 8.25
N ILE A 304 -13.13 16.78 7.02
CA ILE A 304 -12.23 15.88 6.31
C ILE A 304 -10.89 15.70 7.05
N GLN A 305 -10.50 14.48 7.29
CA GLN A 305 -9.25 14.09 7.95
C GLN A 305 -8.24 13.48 6.99
N THR A 306 -8.72 12.73 6.00
CA THR A 306 -7.90 12.14 4.94
C THR A 306 -8.45 12.53 3.58
N LEU A 307 -7.59 13.13 2.75
CA LEU A 307 -7.88 13.47 1.37
C LEU A 307 -6.79 12.87 0.47
N ASP A 308 -7.16 11.84 -0.30
CA ASP A 308 -6.26 11.17 -1.22
C ASP A 308 -6.63 11.51 -2.68
N LEU A 309 -5.84 12.40 -3.26
CA LEU A 309 -5.99 12.92 -4.62
C LEU A 309 -4.91 12.41 -5.56
N ARG A 310 -4.31 11.25 -5.31
CA ARG A 310 -3.31 10.65 -6.19
C ARG A 310 -3.96 10.03 -7.42
N PHE A 311 -4.46 10.84 -8.31
CA PHE A 311 -5.05 10.40 -9.57
C PHE A 311 -4.04 10.41 -10.73
N TYR A 312 -4.42 9.82 -11.86
CA TYR A 312 -3.69 9.81 -13.11
C TYR A 312 -4.46 10.57 -14.18
N SER A 313 -3.75 11.21 -15.12
CA SER A 313 -4.34 11.58 -16.39
C SER A 313 -4.48 10.32 -17.24
N ALA A 314 -5.68 10.07 -17.80
CA ALA A 314 -5.94 8.87 -18.60
C ALA A 314 -5.42 8.98 -20.03
N ALA A 315 -5.15 10.19 -20.50
CA ALA A 315 -4.84 10.42 -21.91
C ALA A 315 -3.34 10.40 -22.22
N ASP A 316 -2.52 10.96 -21.33
CA ASP A 316 -1.06 11.00 -21.47
C ASP A 316 -0.43 11.11 -20.10
N ALA A 317 0.58 10.26 -19.81
CA ALA A 317 1.28 10.24 -18.53
C ALA A 317 1.91 11.59 -18.14
N ASP A 318 2.04 12.51 -19.08
CA ASP A 318 2.72 13.81 -18.94
C ASP A 318 1.77 15.02 -18.91
N GLN A 319 0.44 14.82 -19.10
CA GLN A 319 -0.50 15.96 -19.04
C GLN A 319 -0.82 16.31 -17.57
N PRO A 320 -0.47 17.53 -17.13
CA PRO A 320 -0.79 17.98 -15.79
C PRO A 320 -2.31 18.21 -15.64
N ILE A 321 -2.84 17.75 -14.52
CA ILE A 321 -4.27 17.83 -14.23
C ILE A 321 -4.63 19.25 -13.77
N ASN A 322 -5.68 19.81 -14.35
CA ASN A 322 -6.19 21.11 -13.96
C ASN A 322 -6.83 21.03 -12.57
N CYS A 323 -6.10 21.47 -11.57
CA CYS A 323 -6.59 21.60 -10.19
C CYS A 323 -6.78 23.07 -9.82
N PHE A 324 -7.32 23.87 -10.75
CA PHE A 324 -7.62 25.28 -10.48
C PHE A 324 -8.50 25.41 -9.22
N GLY A 325 -8.08 26.24 -8.30
CA GLY A 325 -8.79 26.50 -7.05
C GLY A 325 -8.56 25.49 -5.93
N LEU A 326 -7.80 24.38 -6.14
CA LEU A 326 -7.43 23.45 -5.09
C LEU A 326 -6.73 24.17 -3.93
N ASN A 327 -5.90 25.15 -4.25
CA ASN A 327 -5.19 26.01 -3.31
C ASN A 327 -6.13 26.73 -2.33
N LYS A 328 -7.22 27.28 -2.86
CA LYS A 328 -8.23 28.01 -2.07
C LYS A 328 -9.12 27.07 -1.22
N VAL A 329 -9.19 25.81 -1.62
CA VAL A 329 -10.02 24.77 -0.99
C VAL A 329 -9.30 24.16 0.21
N ILE A 330 -8.04 23.74 0.03
CA ILE A 330 -7.28 23.00 1.04
C ILE A 330 -7.09 23.82 2.32
N GLY A 331 -6.78 25.10 2.23
CA GLY A 331 -6.53 25.95 3.41
C GLY A 331 -7.73 26.09 4.38
N ARG A 332 -8.92 25.65 3.97
CA ARG A 332 -10.15 25.68 4.82
C ARG A 332 -10.36 24.37 5.60
N MET A 333 -9.67 23.29 5.25
CA MET A 333 -9.86 21.95 5.82
C MET A 333 -9.07 21.76 7.12
N LYS A 334 -9.40 22.48 8.17
CA LYS A 334 -8.65 22.52 9.45
C LYS A 334 -8.53 21.17 10.16
N CYS A 335 -9.43 20.21 9.88
CA CYS A 335 -9.40 18.87 10.45
C CYS A 335 -8.45 17.92 9.70
N LEU A 336 -7.81 18.38 8.59
CA LEU A 336 -7.02 17.52 7.71
C LEU A 336 -5.74 17.06 8.39
N ARG A 337 -5.54 15.74 8.43
CA ARG A 337 -4.37 15.07 8.98
C ARG A 337 -3.51 14.41 7.89
N HIS A 338 -4.14 13.95 6.83
CA HIS A 338 -3.44 13.25 5.76
C HIS A 338 -3.86 13.80 4.39
N LEU A 339 -2.92 14.44 3.72
CA LEU A 339 -3.08 15.01 2.38
C LEU A 339 -2.15 14.31 1.40
N TYR A 340 -2.74 13.74 0.36
CA TYR A 340 -2.04 13.12 -0.76
C TYR A 340 -2.41 13.87 -2.03
N LEU A 341 -1.47 14.64 -2.53
CA LEU A 341 -1.65 15.44 -3.75
C LEU A 341 -1.40 14.60 -5.01
N PRO A 342 -1.92 15.02 -6.17
CA PRO A 342 -1.56 14.43 -7.45
C PRO A 342 -0.07 14.57 -7.75
N MET A 343 0.43 13.78 -8.70
CA MET A 343 1.85 13.86 -9.09
C MET A 343 2.14 15.07 -9.97
N TYR A 344 1.22 15.42 -10.86
CA TYR A 344 1.33 16.52 -11.81
C TYR A 344 0.16 17.45 -11.60
N LEU A 345 0.44 18.66 -11.15
CA LEU A 345 -0.54 19.70 -10.88
C LEU A 345 -0.31 20.87 -11.84
N LYS A 346 -1.36 21.27 -12.56
CA LYS A 346 -1.46 22.67 -13.01
C LYS A 346 -2.13 23.46 -11.89
N VAL A 347 -1.37 24.33 -11.29
CA VAL A 347 -1.85 25.21 -10.22
C VAL A 347 -2.04 26.59 -10.81
N ASP A 348 -3.09 27.29 -10.37
CA ASP A 348 -3.21 28.72 -10.62
C ASP A 348 -2.14 29.46 -9.79
N ASP A 349 -1.77 30.67 -10.17
CA ASP A 349 -0.75 31.48 -9.47
C ASP A 349 -1.11 31.84 -8.02
N SER A 350 -2.21 31.30 -7.50
CA SER A 350 -2.63 31.55 -6.13
C SER A 350 -1.82 30.71 -5.15
N LYS A 351 -1.12 31.36 -4.20
CA LYS A 351 -0.36 30.68 -3.14
C LYS A 351 -1.27 29.82 -2.27
N VAL A 352 -0.82 28.58 -2.01
CA VAL A 352 -1.50 27.67 -1.08
C VAL A 352 -1.17 28.07 0.35
N GLN A 353 -2.17 28.25 1.18
CA GLN A 353 -1.98 28.56 2.61
C GLN A 353 -1.96 27.26 3.43
N LEU A 354 -0.94 26.42 3.25
CA LEU A 354 -0.80 25.16 3.97
C LEU A 354 -0.55 25.36 5.47
N GLY A 355 0.08 26.45 5.87
CA GLY A 355 0.37 26.76 7.28
C GLY A 355 -0.86 26.77 8.19
N LYS A 356 -2.07 26.94 7.63
CA LYS A 356 -3.33 26.87 8.39
C LYS A 356 -3.75 25.45 8.79
N LEU A 357 -3.08 24.41 8.25
CA LEU A 357 -3.38 23.00 8.48
C LEU A 357 -2.61 22.43 9.69
N SER A 358 -2.76 23.03 10.85
CA SER A 358 -2.01 22.70 12.07
C SER A 358 -2.10 21.22 12.51
N ASN A 359 -3.08 20.48 12.02
CA ASN A 359 -3.25 19.05 12.33
C ASN A 359 -2.61 18.11 11.31
N LEU A 360 -1.93 18.64 10.28
CA LEU A 360 -1.40 17.82 9.19
C LEU A 360 -0.20 16.98 9.65
N GLU A 361 -0.32 15.67 9.52
CA GLU A 361 0.71 14.68 9.87
C GLU A 361 1.38 14.05 8.63
N THR A 362 0.65 13.98 7.52
CA THR A 362 1.17 13.42 6.27
C THR A 362 0.87 14.35 5.12
N LEU A 363 1.93 14.79 4.43
CA LEU A 363 1.84 15.53 3.18
C LEU A 363 2.65 14.80 2.11
N LYS A 364 2.01 14.39 1.02
CA LYS A 364 2.68 13.73 -0.09
C LYS A 364 2.47 14.43 -1.40
N ASN A 365 3.54 14.42 -2.21
CA ASN A 365 3.63 15.05 -3.52
C ASN A 365 3.44 16.58 -3.46
N PHE A 366 3.94 17.20 -2.40
CA PHE A 366 4.12 18.65 -2.36
C PHE A 366 5.05 19.05 -3.51
N ASP A 367 4.66 20.01 -4.31
CA ASP A 367 5.44 20.49 -5.44
C ASP A 367 6.22 21.73 -5.04
N GLY A 368 7.55 21.57 -4.86
CA GLY A 368 8.44 22.65 -4.45
C GLY A 368 8.70 23.70 -5.53
N GLU A 369 8.30 23.45 -6.79
CA GLU A 369 8.39 24.45 -7.85
C GLU A 369 7.31 25.53 -7.74
N HIS A 370 6.09 25.09 -7.39
CA HIS A 370 4.90 25.95 -7.40
C HIS A 370 4.54 26.48 -6.01
N TRP A 371 5.00 25.81 -4.93
CA TRP A 371 4.62 26.12 -3.55
C TRP A 371 5.82 26.45 -2.69
N GLU A 372 5.65 27.40 -1.80
CA GLU A 372 6.73 27.85 -0.92
C GLU A 372 6.98 26.87 0.23
N VAL A 373 8.20 26.38 0.35
CA VAL A 373 8.63 25.45 1.40
C VAL A 373 8.50 26.07 2.79
N GLN A 374 8.62 27.41 2.90
CA GLN A 374 8.48 28.14 4.17
C GLN A 374 7.11 27.93 4.83
N ASP A 375 6.05 27.73 4.03
CA ASP A 375 4.71 27.46 4.57
C ASP A 375 4.65 26.15 5.37
N LEU A 376 5.56 25.22 5.06
CA LEU A 376 5.65 23.95 5.78
C LEU A 376 6.12 24.14 7.23
N ALA A 377 6.91 25.16 7.54
CA ALA A 377 7.46 25.39 8.88
C ALA A 377 6.37 25.54 9.97
N GLN A 378 5.14 25.89 9.57
CA GLN A 378 4.00 26.01 10.47
C GLN A 378 3.30 24.69 10.78
N LEU A 379 3.64 23.60 10.08
CA LEU A 379 2.99 22.29 10.21
C LEU A 379 3.62 21.45 11.34
N THR A 380 3.42 21.87 12.57
CA THR A 380 4.11 21.33 13.76
C THR A 380 3.92 19.84 14.01
N LYS A 381 2.83 19.23 13.49
CA LYS A 381 2.53 17.79 13.66
C LYS A 381 2.99 16.93 12.50
N LEU A 382 3.73 17.49 11.53
CA LEU A 382 4.09 16.78 10.32
C LEU A 382 5.13 15.68 10.60
N ARG A 383 4.77 14.43 10.28
CA ARG A 383 5.60 13.23 10.46
C ARG A 383 6.10 12.65 9.15
N LYS A 384 5.34 12.81 8.06
CA LYS A 384 5.65 12.21 6.74
C LYS A 384 5.52 13.25 5.66
N LEU A 385 6.65 13.59 5.05
CA LEU A 385 6.76 14.59 4.00
C LEU A 385 7.32 13.99 2.72
N LYS A 386 6.62 14.22 1.59
CA LYS A 386 7.15 13.96 0.25
C LYS A 386 7.08 15.24 -0.57
N ILE A 387 8.25 15.75 -0.93
CA ILE A 387 8.44 16.92 -1.80
C ILE A 387 8.93 16.44 -3.16
N ARG A 388 8.46 17.08 -4.21
CA ARG A 388 8.92 16.91 -5.59
C ARG A 388 9.33 18.25 -6.17
N ASN A 389 10.23 18.21 -7.14
CA ASN A 389 10.68 19.39 -7.87
C ASN A 389 11.14 20.55 -6.96
N ALA A 390 11.76 20.24 -5.81
CA ALA A 390 12.34 21.27 -4.98
C ALA A 390 13.43 22.03 -5.76
N LYS A 391 13.48 23.34 -5.64
CA LYS A 391 14.47 24.17 -6.35
C LYS A 391 15.88 23.87 -5.84
N SER A 392 16.05 23.87 -4.52
CA SER A 392 17.30 23.52 -3.86
C SER A 392 17.04 22.81 -2.53
N PHE A 393 18.06 22.13 -1.97
CA PHE A 393 18.01 21.61 -0.61
C PHE A 393 18.10 22.72 0.43
N GLU A 394 18.75 23.82 0.11
CA GLU A 394 18.89 24.98 0.99
C GLU A 394 17.53 25.55 1.44
N GLU A 395 16.53 25.57 0.55
CA GLU A 395 15.16 25.97 0.92
C GLU A 395 14.57 25.04 2.00
N LEU A 396 14.96 23.77 2.02
CA LEU A 396 14.50 22.78 2.99
C LEU A 396 15.18 22.92 4.35
N VAL A 397 16.35 23.52 4.43
CA VAL A 397 17.07 23.74 5.68
C VAL A 397 16.19 24.51 6.69
N ILE A 398 15.30 25.37 6.22
CA ILE A 398 14.37 26.12 7.08
C ILE A 398 13.51 25.18 7.95
N ILE A 399 13.01 24.08 7.37
CA ILE A 399 12.18 23.11 8.09
C ILE A 399 13.01 22.07 8.87
N LEU A 400 14.31 22.00 8.59
CA LEU A 400 15.25 21.08 9.25
C LEU A 400 16.02 21.73 10.40
N LYS A 401 15.80 23.04 10.68
CA LYS A 401 16.46 23.72 11.81
C LYS A 401 15.99 23.15 13.16
N PRO A 402 16.86 23.15 14.19
CA PRO A 402 16.49 22.68 15.54
C PRO A 402 15.30 23.44 16.14
N SER A 403 15.15 24.71 15.76
CA SER A 403 14.05 25.58 16.20
C SER A 403 12.71 25.25 15.52
N CYS A 404 12.72 24.45 14.46
CA CYS A 404 11.49 24.07 13.74
C CYS A 404 10.92 22.77 14.33
N PRO A 405 9.67 22.77 14.83
CA PRO A 405 9.06 21.55 15.40
C PRO A 405 8.98 20.36 14.45
N ILE A 406 8.99 20.60 13.14
CA ILE A 406 8.95 19.55 12.12
C ILE A 406 10.18 18.64 12.23
N SER A 407 11.36 19.20 12.40
CA SER A 407 12.62 18.43 12.45
C SER A 407 12.57 17.35 13.53
N ASN A 408 11.95 17.64 14.67
CA ASN A 408 11.81 16.71 15.80
C ASN A 408 10.73 15.62 15.58
N ASN A 409 9.74 15.88 14.74
CA ASN A 409 8.61 14.97 14.52
C ASN A 409 8.73 14.16 13.24
N LEU A 410 9.67 14.49 12.35
CA LEU A 410 9.76 13.92 11.02
C LEU A 410 10.24 12.47 11.06
N GLU A 411 9.40 11.55 10.62
CA GLU A 411 9.65 10.12 10.53
C GLU A 411 10.08 9.66 9.13
N SER A 412 9.58 10.33 8.10
CA SER A 412 9.85 9.98 6.71
C SER A 412 9.97 11.23 5.86
N LEU A 413 11.12 11.39 5.23
CA LEU A 413 11.41 12.45 4.26
C LEU A 413 11.68 11.83 2.89
N TYR A 414 10.99 12.33 1.88
CA TYR A 414 11.15 11.92 0.50
C TYR A 414 11.32 13.15 -0.37
N LEU A 415 12.51 13.35 -0.90
CA LEU A 415 12.87 14.46 -1.80
C LEU A 415 13.11 13.88 -3.19
N ASP A 416 12.28 14.24 -4.15
CA ASP A 416 12.31 13.71 -5.51
C ASP A 416 12.59 14.85 -6.50
N LYS A 417 13.57 14.65 -7.37
CA LYS A 417 13.94 15.64 -8.40
C LYS A 417 14.29 17.01 -7.82
N VAL A 418 15.21 17.04 -6.86
CA VAL A 418 15.82 18.30 -6.42
C VAL A 418 16.65 18.84 -7.57
N ARG A 419 16.40 20.11 -7.98
CA ARG A 419 17.01 20.68 -9.21
C ARG A 419 18.46 21.10 -9.01
N ALA A 420 18.74 21.77 -7.91
CA ALA A 420 20.12 22.15 -7.58
C ALA A 420 20.86 20.98 -6.94
N THR A 421 22.18 20.93 -7.12
CA THR A 421 23.05 19.98 -6.43
C THR A 421 22.90 20.12 -4.93
N MET A 422 22.70 19.01 -4.22
CA MET A 422 22.63 18.98 -2.76
C MET A 422 24.04 18.97 -2.18
N GLU A 423 24.38 20.03 -1.44
CA GLU A 423 25.71 20.18 -0.87
C GLU A 423 25.88 19.37 0.42
N GLU A 424 27.12 18.93 0.69
CA GLU A 424 27.46 18.19 1.92
C GLU A 424 27.05 18.97 3.18
N THR A 425 27.29 20.29 3.19
CA THR A 425 26.97 21.17 4.31
C THR A 425 25.49 21.20 4.65
N ASP A 426 24.64 21.17 3.63
CA ASP A 426 23.19 21.18 3.78
C ASP A 426 22.69 19.83 4.29
N LEU A 427 23.21 18.75 3.73
CA LEU A 427 22.84 17.38 4.14
C LEU A 427 23.21 17.08 5.60
N ARG A 428 24.23 17.75 6.17
CA ARG A 428 24.60 17.62 7.59
C ARG A 428 23.45 18.02 8.54
N GLN A 429 22.53 18.87 8.09
CA GLN A 429 21.35 19.27 8.87
C GLN A 429 20.38 18.11 9.13
N LEU A 430 20.45 17.04 8.34
CA LEU A 430 19.60 15.86 8.55
C LEU A 430 19.84 15.14 9.88
N SER A 431 21.02 15.32 10.50
CA SER A 431 21.34 14.75 11.82
C SER A 431 20.40 15.21 12.93
N ILE A 432 19.75 16.38 12.76
CA ILE A 432 18.79 16.95 13.71
C ILE A 432 17.52 16.09 13.78
N CYS A 433 17.16 15.42 12.69
CA CYS A 433 15.94 14.63 12.59
C CYS A 433 16.08 13.27 13.29
N GLN A 434 16.04 13.24 14.61
CA GLN A 434 16.29 12.06 15.44
C GLN A 434 15.26 10.93 15.22
N HIS A 435 14.03 11.25 14.83
CA HIS A 435 12.97 10.27 14.57
C HIS A 435 12.89 9.81 13.11
N LEU A 436 13.77 10.33 12.24
CA LEU A 436 13.75 10.00 10.83
C LEU A 436 14.28 8.58 10.59
N TYR A 437 13.38 7.65 10.27
CA TYR A 437 13.74 6.28 9.95
C TYR A 437 13.71 5.97 8.44
N LYS A 438 13.14 6.86 7.62
CA LYS A 438 13.06 6.67 6.17
C LYS A 438 13.46 7.94 5.43
N LEU A 439 14.51 7.84 4.62
CA LEU A 439 15.04 8.92 3.79
C LEU A 439 15.11 8.50 2.33
N PHE A 440 14.61 9.34 1.44
CA PHE A 440 14.79 9.25 0.00
C PHE A 440 15.37 10.58 -0.50
N LEU A 441 16.50 10.51 -1.18
CA LEU A 441 17.14 11.65 -1.82
C LEU A 441 17.22 11.39 -3.33
N GLY A 442 16.51 12.19 -4.11
CA GLY A 442 16.49 12.14 -5.56
C GLY A 442 17.00 13.45 -6.14
N GLY A 443 18.14 13.40 -6.82
CA GLY A 443 18.85 14.53 -7.39
C GLY A 443 20.34 14.46 -7.11
N GLU A 444 21.11 15.31 -7.78
CA GLU A 444 22.57 15.34 -7.67
C GLU A 444 23.03 15.70 -6.26
N ILE A 445 24.05 15.00 -5.76
CA ILE A 445 24.68 15.20 -4.45
C ILE A 445 26.16 15.43 -4.68
N SER A 446 26.69 16.57 -4.21
CA SER A 446 28.12 16.88 -4.36
C SER A 446 28.98 15.87 -3.60
N LYS A 447 28.61 15.58 -2.36
CA LYS A 447 29.26 14.60 -1.49
C LYS A 447 28.33 14.18 -0.36
N LEU A 448 28.36 12.89 0.04
CA LEU A 448 27.65 12.44 1.23
C LEU A 448 28.38 12.90 2.50
N PRO A 449 27.64 13.41 3.51
CA PRO A 449 28.25 13.72 4.80
C PRO A 449 28.65 12.45 5.54
N GLY A 450 29.59 12.57 6.47
CA GLY A 450 29.97 11.45 7.33
C GLY A 450 28.75 10.84 8.06
N HIS A 451 28.81 9.55 8.36
CA HIS A 451 27.67 8.81 8.96
C HIS A 451 27.07 9.45 10.21
N HIS A 452 27.88 10.14 11.02
CA HIS A 452 27.45 10.87 12.23
C HIS A 452 26.61 12.12 11.95
N HIS A 453 26.60 12.59 10.71
CA HIS A 453 25.75 13.69 10.23
C HIS A 453 24.48 13.18 9.52
N LEU A 454 24.28 11.87 9.44
CA LEU A 454 23.03 11.28 8.96
C LEU A 454 22.13 10.92 10.15
N PRO A 455 20.79 10.81 9.94
CA PRO A 455 19.87 10.46 11.02
C PRO A 455 20.22 9.11 11.68
N PRO A 456 20.38 9.06 13.02
CA PRO A 456 20.91 7.87 13.71
C PRO A 456 19.96 6.67 13.68
N ASN A 457 18.66 6.92 13.54
CA ASN A 457 17.62 5.89 13.55
C ASN A 457 17.18 5.47 12.13
N LEU A 458 18.01 5.76 11.12
CA LEU A 458 17.68 5.47 9.74
C LEU A 458 17.63 3.97 9.48
N THR A 459 16.44 3.46 9.11
CA THR A 459 16.22 2.06 8.74
C THR A 459 16.07 1.86 7.23
N LYS A 460 15.67 2.89 6.51
CA LYS A 460 15.56 2.84 5.04
C LYS A 460 16.18 4.08 4.42
N LEU A 461 17.16 3.84 3.54
CA LEU A 461 17.77 4.89 2.70
C LEU A 461 17.55 4.55 1.22
N THR A 462 17.22 5.57 0.45
CA THR A 462 17.23 5.49 -1.01
C THR A 462 17.95 6.69 -1.58
N LEU A 463 18.94 6.45 -2.43
CA LEU A 463 19.61 7.45 -3.24
C LEU A 463 19.24 7.20 -4.71
N CYS A 464 18.85 8.24 -5.43
CA CYS A 464 18.38 8.14 -6.81
C CYS A 464 18.91 9.31 -7.64
N GLY A 465 19.63 9.03 -8.73
CA GLY A 465 20.22 10.08 -9.56
C GLY A 465 21.17 10.99 -8.77
N SER A 466 21.97 10.44 -7.87
CA SER A 466 22.82 11.21 -6.97
C SER A 466 24.17 11.58 -7.59
N TYR A 467 24.59 10.90 -8.64
CA TYR A 467 25.83 11.15 -9.40
C TYR A 467 27.07 11.34 -8.52
N LEU A 468 27.14 10.62 -7.38
CA LEU A 468 28.25 10.73 -6.44
C LEU A 468 29.58 10.39 -7.13
N ARG A 469 30.61 11.17 -6.85
CA ARG A 469 31.97 10.92 -7.37
C ARG A 469 32.82 10.04 -6.45
N GLN A 470 32.44 9.95 -5.18
CA GLN A 470 33.08 9.11 -4.17
C GLN A 470 32.17 7.93 -3.84
N ASP A 471 32.77 6.74 -3.61
CA ASP A 471 32.02 5.57 -3.21
C ASP A 471 31.24 5.86 -1.91
N PRO A 472 29.90 5.74 -1.93
CA PRO A 472 29.08 6.01 -0.74
C PRO A 472 29.13 4.86 0.28
N ILE A 473 29.52 3.66 -0.11
CA ILE A 473 29.40 2.46 0.71
C ILE A 473 30.13 2.56 2.05
N PRO A 474 31.40 3.04 2.12
CA PRO A 474 32.12 3.16 3.39
C PRO A 474 31.45 4.05 4.44
N ILE A 475 30.64 5.03 3.99
CA ILE A 475 29.84 5.87 4.87
C ILE A 475 28.57 5.14 5.30
N LEU A 476 27.89 4.49 4.34
CA LEU A 476 26.59 3.83 4.54
C LEU A 476 26.70 2.57 5.41
N GLU A 477 27.81 1.84 5.34
CA GLU A 477 28.09 0.66 6.17
C GLU A 477 28.06 0.96 7.66
N ARG A 478 28.37 2.19 8.06
CA ARG A 478 28.36 2.64 9.45
C ARG A 478 26.97 2.98 9.98
N LEU A 479 25.93 2.92 9.14
CA LEU A 479 24.53 3.09 9.54
C LEU A 479 23.95 1.76 10.06
N LEU A 480 24.27 1.41 11.29
CA LEU A 480 24.01 0.08 11.88
C LEU A 480 22.53 -0.32 11.97
N ASN A 481 21.61 0.66 11.91
CA ASN A 481 20.17 0.41 11.96
C ASN A 481 19.54 0.19 10.57
N LEU A 482 20.34 0.29 9.49
CA LEU A 482 19.83 0.20 8.14
C LEU A 482 19.37 -1.22 7.81
N THR A 483 18.08 -1.36 7.48
CA THR A 483 17.46 -2.63 7.09
C THR A 483 17.14 -2.69 5.59
N ALA A 484 17.03 -1.54 4.92
CA ALA A 484 16.79 -1.46 3.50
C ALA A 484 17.62 -0.34 2.86
N LEU A 485 18.42 -0.70 1.86
CA LEU A 485 19.22 0.23 1.06
C LEU A 485 18.81 0.09 -0.40
N CYS A 486 18.52 1.24 -1.04
CA CYS A 486 18.23 1.31 -2.47
C CYS A 486 19.12 2.37 -3.11
N LEU A 487 19.89 1.98 -4.09
CA LEU A 487 20.82 2.83 -4.84
C LEU A 487 20.42 2.75 -6.31
N TRP A 488 19.76 3.81 -6.83
CA TRP A 488 19.08 3.78 -8.11
C TRP A 488 19.55 4.85 -9.09
N SER A 489 19.44 4.56 -10.39
CA SER A 489 19.57 5.53 -11.49
C SER A 489 20.81 6.42 -11.34
N ASN A 490 22.00 5.91 -11.72
CA ASN A 490 23.24 6.70 -11.68
C ASN A 490 23.56 7.32 -10.30
N PHE A 491 23.34 6.56 -9.24
CA PHE A 491 23.64 7.05 -7.89
C PHE A 491 25.13 7.32 -7.66
N TYR A 492 26.01 6.69 -8.44
CA TYR A 492 27.47 6.77 -8.36
C TYR A 492 28.10 6.76 -9.76
N LEU A 493 29.16 7.54 -9.95
CA LEU A 493 29.89 7.71 -11.22
C LEU A 493 31.16 6.88 -11.32
N GLY A 494 31.60 6.24 -10.24
CA GLY A 494 32.77 5.37 -10.27
C GLY A 494 32.46 4.00 -10.87
N GLU A 495 33.52 3.27 -11.16
CA GLU A 495 33.44 1.97 -11.84
C GLU A 495 33.32 0.77 -10.87
N GLU A 496 33.68 0.98 -9.60
CA GLU A 496 33.78 -0.09 -8.59
C GLU A 496 32.97 0.25 -7.35
N ILE A 497 32.29 -0.77 -6.80
CA ILE A 497 31.59 -0.71 -5.51
C ILE A 497 32.09 -1.87 -4.65
N VAL A 498 32.45 -1.54 -3.40
CA VAL A 498 32.98 -2.53 -2.45
C VAL A 498 32.13 -2.56 -1.19
N PHE A 499 31.50 -3.70 -0.91
CA PHE A 499 30.83 -3.98 0.37
C PHE A 499 31.81 -4.73 1.29
N SER A 500 32.20 -4.04 2.37
CA SER A 500 33.22 -4.53 3.30
C SER A 500 32.69 -5.56 4.29
N ALA A 501 33.59 -6.35 4.89
CA ALA A 501 33.27 -7.30 5.94
C ALA A 501 32.50 -6.63 7.10
N ASN A 502 31.40 -7.23 7.54
CA ASN A 502 30.54 -6.77 8.65
C ASN A 502 29.94 -5.37 8.47
N GLY A 503 29.89 -4.86 7.22
CA GLY A 503 29.45 -3.49 6.94
C GLY A 503 27.99 -3.20 7.26
N PHE A 504 27.06 -4.10 6.94
CA PHE A 504 25.62 -3.91 7.09
C PHE A 504 24.97 -4.99 7.95
N PRO A 505 25.08 -5.00 9.27
CA PRO A 505 24.68 -6.12 10.12
C PRO A 505 23.16 -6.42 10.10
N ARG A 506 22.32 -5.42 9.85
CA ARG A 506 20.86 -5.54 9.89
C ARG A 506 20.20 -5.43 8.52
N LEU A 507 20.96 -5.32 7.42
CA LEU A 507 20.41 -5.13 6.09
C LEU A 507 19.67 -6.38 5.61
N THR A 508 18.38 -6.25 5.36
CA THR A 508 17.52 -7.33 4.86
C THR A 508 17.15 -7.17 3.40
N PHE A 509 17.25 -5.94 2.86
CA PHE A 509 16.94 -5.63 1.47
C PHE A 509 18.02 -4.73 0.87
N LEU A 510 18.60 -5.16 -0.25
CA LEU A 510 19.50 -4.35 -1.08
C LEU A 510 18.94 -4.25 -2.49
N GLY A 511 18.70 -3.02 -2.96
CA GLY A 511 18.31 -2.72 -4.34
C GLY A 511 19.38 -1.87 -5.01
N LEU A 512 19.93 -2.36 -6.12
CA LEU A 512 20.92 -1.66 -6.92
C LEU A 512 20.36 -1.47 -8.33
N SER A 513 20.41 -0.27 -8.86
CA SER A 513 20.10 0.02 -10.26
C SER A 513 21.09 1.02 -10.81
N PHE A 514 21.79 0.64 -11.85
CA PHE A 514 22.79 1.50 -12.49
C PHE A 514 22.62 1.43 -14.01
N ASP A 515 22.85 2.57 -14.64
CA ASP A 515 22.66 2.70 -16.09
C ASP A 515 23.95 2.40 -16.85
N TYR A 516 25.14 2.89 -16.44
CA TYR A 516 26.34 2.82 -17.30
C TYR A 516 27.71 2.69 -16.61
N ALA A 517 27.90 3.12 -15.37
CA ALA A 517 29.26 3.33 -14.86
C ALA A 517 29.90 2.14 -14.17
N ILE A 518 29.10 1.29 -13.50
CA ILE A 518 29.63 0.27 -12.59
C ILE A 518 30.01 -0.99 -13.35
N LYS A 519 31.32 -1.30 -13.33
CA LYS A 519 31.91 -2.48 -13.96
C LYS A 519 32.17 -3.61 -12.96
N LEU A 520 32.43 -3.27 -11.71
CA LEU A 520 32.85 -4.20 -10.68
C LEU A 520 32.07 -4.04 -9.39
N LEU A 521 31.49 -5.13 -8.90
CA LEU A 521 30.79 -5.20 -7.63
C LEU A 521 31.46 -6.26 -6.74
N TRP A 522 32.13 -5.81 -5.68
CA TRP A 522 32.74 -6.66 -4.68
C TRP A 522 31.86 -6.76 -3.44
N VAL A 523 31.62 -7.98 -2.98
CA VAL A 523 30.85 -8.24 -1.78
C VAL A 523 31.61 -9.22 -0.90
N ASP A 524 32.05 -8.78 0.29
CA ASP A 524 32.64 -9.67 1.26
C ASP A 524 31.61 -10.67 1.81
N LYS A 525 32.07 -11.87 2.17
CA LYS A 525 31.20 -12.95 2.67
C LYS A 525 30.39 -12.58 3.91
N SER A 526 30.94 -11.72 4.75
CA SER A 526 30.31 -11.26 5.98
C SER A 526 29.69 -9.89 5.89
N ALA A 527 29.65 -9.26 4.70
CA ALA A 527 29.19 -7.88 4.52
C ALA A 527 27.74 -7.65 4.98
N MET A 528 26.84 -8.60 4.69
CA MET A 528 25.40 -8.45 4.91
C MET A 528 24.76 -9.74 5.46
N PRO A 529 25.06 -10.15 6.72
CA PRO A 529 24.66 -11.45 7.25
C PRO A 529 23.13 -11.63 7.36
N SER A 530 22.37 -10.55 7.40
CA SER A 530 20.90 -10.58 7.50
C SER A 530 20.17 -10.41 6.17
N LEU A 531 20.87 -10.40 5.03
CA LEU A 531 20.27 -10.10 3.73
C LEU A 531 19.31 -11.21 3.29
N LYS A 532 18.06 -10.80 2.97
CA LYS A 532 16.98 -11.69 2.52
C LYS A 532 16.57 -11.45 1.06
N HIS A 533 16.74 -10.22 0.59
CA HIS A 533 16.33 -9.82 -0.75
C HIS A 533 17.41 -8.98 -1.41
N LEU A 534 17.84 -9.41 -2.59
CA LEU A 534 18.75 -8.68 -3.45
C LEU A 534 18.07 -8.43 -4.80
N SER A 535 18.03 -7.16 -5.22
CA SER A 535 17.52 -6.76 -6.54
C SER A 535 18.58 -5.96 -7.26
N ILE A 536 19.03 -6.45 -8.40
CA ILE A 536 20.02 -5.77 -9.25
C ILE A 536 19.38 -5.52 -10.61
N GLN A 537 19.46 -4.28 -11.09
CA GLN A 537 19.01 -3.86 -12.40
C GLN A 537 20.16 -3.14 -13.11
N SER A 538 20.51 -3.58 -14.31
CA SER A 538 21.50 -2.92 -15.16
C SER A 538 20.96 -2.82 -16.58
N LYS A 539 21.30 -1.75 -17.29
CA LYS A 539 21.00 -1.59 -18.72
C LYS A 539 22.09 -2.19 -19.60
N GLU A 540 23.29 -2.36 -19.07
CA GLU A 540 24.41 -2.97 -19.78
C GLU A 540 24.56 -4.45 -19.47
N GLU A 541 24.95 -5.23 -20.48
CA GLU A 541 25.19 -6.68 -20.40
C GLU A 541 26.49 -7.05 -19.64
N ASN A 542 27.32 -6.07 -19.28
CA ASN A 542 28.73 -6.28 -18.92
C ASN A 542 29.06 -6.02 -17.45
N VAL A 543 28.13 -6.16 -16.51
CA VAL A 543 28.48 -6.05 -15.08
C VAL A 543 29.03 -7.38 -14.60
N ALA A 544 30.33 -7.46 -14.35
CA ALA A 544 30.96 -8.58 -13.68
C ALA A 544 30.59 -8.59 -12.20
N ILE A 545 29.59 -9.38 -11.84
CA ILE A 545 29.24 -9.64 -10.43
C ILE A 545 30.13 -10.78 -9.95
N PHE A 546 31.06 -10.53 -9.05
CA PHE A 546 31.92 -11.57 -8.50
C PHE A 546 31.09 -12.51 -7.61
N GLN A 547 30.97 -13.78 -8.08
CA GLN A 547 29.98 -14.78 -7.70
C GLN A 547 30.23 -15.49 -6.36
N GLN A 548 31.32 -15.22 -5.65
CA GLN A 548 31.64 -15.98 -4.45
C GLN A 548 30.55 -15.91 -3.36
N TYR A 549 29.90 -14.78 -3.25
CA TYR A 549 28.85 -14.55 -2.24
C TYR A 549 27.47 -15.10 -2.66
N ILE A 550 27.10 -14.99 -3.94
CA ILE A 550 25.77 -15.45 -4.42
C ILE A 550 25.65 -16.98 -4.32
N ALA A 551 26.74 -17.71 -4.58
CA ALA A 551 26.77 -19.17 -4.48
C ALA A 551 26.65 -19.67 -3.03
N GLU A 552 27.13 -18.92 -2.03
CA GLU A 552 27.05 -19.30 -0.62
C GLU A 552 25.74 -18.92 0.06
N ILE A 553 25.13 -17.77 -0.31
CA ILE A 553 23.75 -17.43 0.13
C ILE A 553 22.76 -18.51 -0.33
N SER A 554 23.01 -19.13 -1.49
CA SER A 554 22.19 -20.23 -2.03
C SER A 554 22.32 -21.55 -1.26
N ARG A 555 23.39 -21.71 -0.45
CA ARG A 555 23.68 -22.95 0.29
C ARG A 555 23.11 -22.97 1.73
N VAL A 556 22.63 -21.85 2.24
CA VAL A 556 21.99 -21.82 3.57
C VAL A 556 20.61 -22.44 3.44
N GLU A 557 20.50 -23.71 3.81
CA GLU A 557 19.26 -24.47 3.80
C GLU A 557 18.19 -23.79 4.67
N GLY A 558 17.03 -23.54 4.07
CA GLY A 558 15.80 -23.12 4.76
C GLY A 558 15.25 -21.72 4.41
N TYR A 559 15.96 -20.85 3.71
CA TYR A 559 15.45 -19.53 3.34
C TYR A 559 15.18 -19.42 1.84
N ARG A 560 13.93 -19.07 1.45
CA ARG A 560 13.60 -18.72 0.07
C ARG A 560 14.14 -17.33 -0.23
N HIS A 561 15.21 -17.24 -1.00
CA HIS A 561 15.74 -15.97 -1.48
C HIS A 561 15.11 -15.63 -2.84
N ASN A 562 14.49 -14.46 -2.94
CA ASN A 562 14.02 -13.94 -4.22
C ASN A 562 15.11 -13.05 -4.83
N PHE A 563 15.80 -13.58 -5.84
CA PHE A 563 16.71 -12.82 -6.69
C PHE A 563 15.93 -12.36 -7.92
N SER A 564 15.88 -11.07 -8.20
CA SER A 564 15.36 -10.51 -9.43
C SER A 564 16.48 -9.79 -10.16
N CYS A 565 16.97 -10.39 -11.25
CA CYS A 565 17.94 -9.77 -12.16
C CYS A 565 17.22 -9.46 -13.48
N ARG A 566 17.02 -8.19 -13.79
CA ARG A 566 16.52 -7.75 -15.09
C ARG A 566 17.68 -7.28 -15.94
N ASN A 567 17.81 -7.83 -17.15
CA ASN A 567 18.81 -7.46 -18.18
C ASN A 567 20.28 -7.77 -17.85
N ILE A 568 20.59 -8.85 -17.15
CA ILE A 568 21.95 -9.39 -17.14
C ILE A 568 22.02 -10.43 -18.26
N GLY A 569 22.76 -10.12 -19.33
CA GLY A 569 22.83 -10.93 -20.53
C GLY A 569 23.46 -12.31 -20.29
N GLN A 570 23.09 -13.26 -21.15
CA GLN A 570 23.58 -14.65 -21.14
C GLN A 570 25.10 -14.79 -21.31
N THR A 571 25.82 -13.72 -21.64
CA THR A 571 27.24 -13.71 -21.99
C THR A 571 28.17 -13.99 -20.81
N ILE A 572 27.76 -13.67 -19.57
CA ILE A 572 28.59 -13.88 -18.37
C ILE A 572 28.76 -15.38 -18.04
N PHE A 573 27.85 -16.23 -18.46
CA PHE A 573 27.91 -17.67 -18.20
C PHE A 573 28.80 -18.46 -19.20
N ARG A 574 29.20 -17.87 -20.34
CA ARG A 574 29.91 -18.61 -21.36
C ARG A 574 31.45 -18.62 -21.26
N ASP A 575 32.06 -17.57 -20.72
CA ASP A 575 33.52 -17.41 -20.82
C ASP A 575 34.35 -17.94 -19.66
N LYS A 576 33.73 -18.25 -18.49
CA LYS A 576 34.46 -18.79 -17.32
C LYS A 576 34.07 -20.19 -16.88
N SER A 577 33.31 -20.92 -17.68
CA SER A 577 32.97 -22.34 -17.43
C SER A 577 34.17 -23.30 -17.50
N ARG A 578 35.34 -22.81 -17.88
CA ARG A 578 36.59 -23.61 -17.93
C ARG A 578 37.41 -23.63 -16.64
N GLU A 579 37.15 -22.69 -15.72
CA GLU A 579 37.90 -22.61 -14.45
C GLU A 579 37.09 -23.07 -13.21
N ILE A 580 35.77 -23.22 -13.30
CA ILE A 580 34.92 -23.70 -12.20
C ILE A 580 34.18 -24.92 -12.73
N GLY A 581 34.56 -26.10 -12.21
CA GLY A 581 33.97 -27.37 -12.64
C GLY A 581 32.45 -27.34 -12.59
N ASP A 582 31.89 -27.69 -13.75
CA ASP A 582 30.52 -28.06 -14.08
C ASP A 582 29.37 -27.45 -13.25
N ILE A 583 29.11 -26.15 -13.48
CA ILE A 583 27.95 -25.43 -12.92
C ILE A 583 26.62 -26.06 -13.41
N SER A 584 26.64 -26.73 -14.56
CA SER A 584 25.47 -27.45 -15.11
C SER A 584 25.05 -28.61 -14.20
N ALA A 585 26.02 -29.28 -13.54
CA ALA A 585 25.74 -30.34 -12.58
C ALA A 585 25.16 -29.80 -11.24
N ILE A 586 25.54 -28.59 -10.84
CA ILE A 586 24.99 -27.90 -9.64
C ILE A 586 23.56 -27.39 -9.92
N LEU A 587 23.30 -26.86 -11.10
CA LEU A 587 21.96 -26.42 -11.53
C LEU A 587 21.01 -27.60 -11.80
N ALA A 588 21.51 -28.72 -12.28
CA ALA A 588 20.72 -29.92 -12.53
C ALA A 588 20.32 -30.65 -11.24
N ARG A 589 21.11 -30.57 -10.16
CA ARG A 589 20.76 -31.15 -8.84
C ARG A 589 19.73 -30.34 -8.05
N ASN A 590 19.59 -29.05 -8.34
CA ASN A 590 18.66 -28.16 -7.66
C ASN A 590 17.51 -27.69 -8.57
N ARG A 591 16.74 -28.63 -9.13
CA ARG A 591 15.51 -28.36 -9.94
C ARG A 591 14.38 -27.62 -9.20
N ARG A 592 14.63 -26.98 -8.05
CA ARG A 592 13.66 -26.18 -7.27
C ARG A 592 14.01 -24.69 -7.20
N PHE A 593 14.98 -24.20 -7.95
CA PHE A 593 15.28 -22.78 -8.04
C PHE A 593 14.59 -22.18 -9.27
N PHE A 594 13.55 -21.42 -9.06
CA PHE A 594 12.99 -20.54 -10.09
C PHE A 594 13.88 -19.30 -10.22
N LEU A 595 14.73 -19.30 -11.23
CA LEU A 595 15.28 -18.08 -11.78
C LEU A 595 14.17 -17.48 -12.66
N ASP A 596 13.50 -16.43 -12.19
CA ASP A 596 12.58 -15.66 -13.02
C ASP A 596 13.41 -14.73 -13.94
N ILE A 597 13.95 -15.33 -15.01
CA ILE A 597 14.56 -14.57 -16.11
C ILE A 597 13.42 -14.22 -17.07
N SER A 598 12.73 -13.10 -16.83
CA SER A 598 11.82 -12.57 -17.84
C SER A 598 12.63 -11.88 -18.94
N LEU A 599 12.83 -12.58 -20.04
CA LEU A 599 13.28 -12.00 -21.30
C LEU A 599 12.21 -11.00 -21.77
N GLY A 600 12.49 -9.70 -21.65
CA GLY A 600 11.62 -8.65 -22.13
C GLY A 600 11.56 -8.66 -23.66
N GLN A 601 10.41 -9.03 -24.21
CA GLN A 601 10.09 -8.70 -25.59
C GLN A 601 10.04 -7.17 -25.73
N ARG A 602 10.63 -6.68 -26.81
CA ARG A 602 10.65 -5.26 -27.20
C ARG A 602 9.21 -4.76 -27.38
N GLY A 603 8.74 -4.02 -26.40
CA GLY A 603 7.55 -3.20 -26.48
C GLY A 603 7.89 -1.89 -25.79
N SER A 604 7.99 -0.82 -26.56
CA SER A 604 8.26 0.54 -26.11
C SER A 604 7.08 1.06 -25.27
N THR A 605 7.16 0.91 -23.96
CA THR A 605 6.34 1.69 -23.02
C THR A 605 7.27 2.22 -21.94
N SER A 606 7.50 3.52 -21.98
CA SER A 606 8.22 4.28 -20.96
C SER A 606 7.47 4.18 -19.64
N TYR A 607 7.90 3.28 -18.76
CA TYR A 607 7.47 3.30 -17.37
C TYR A 607 8.15 4.48 -16.66
N SER A 608 7.35 5.40 -16.14
CA SER A 608 7.89 6.51 -15.34
C SER A 608 8.62 5.96 -14.10
N GLU A 609 9.81 6.45 -13.81
CA GLU A 609 10.66 6.06 -12.67
C GLU A 609 9.95 6.04 -11.32
N SER A 610 8.84 6.77 -11.19
CA SER A 610 8.01 6.80 -9.98
C SER A 610 7.23 5.50 -9.71
N GLN A 611 7.04 4.63 -10.72
CA GLN A 611 6.39 3.33 -10.52
C GLN A 611 7.35 2.27 -9.99
N MET A 612 8.65 2.39 -10.24
CA MET A 612 9.64 1.43 -9.72
C MET A 612 9.75 1.45 -8.19
N CYS A 613 9.40 2.54 -7.53
CA CYS A 613 9.46 2.66 -6.07
C CYS A 613 8.38 1.87 -5.31
N TYR A 614 7.35 1.34 -5.99
CA TYR A 614 6.19 0.71 -5.34
C TYR A 614 5.93 -0.74 -5.75
N SER A 615 6.61 -1.26 -6.78
CA SER A 615 6.42 -2.63 -7.22
C SER A 615 7.54 -3.54 -6.70
N ILE A 616 7.39 -4.00 -5.46
CA ILE A 616 7.93 -5.30 -5.07
C ILE A 616 6.94 -6.30 -5.67
N PRO A 617 7.34 -7.18 -6.61
CA PRO A 617 6.39 -8.14 -7.17
C PRO A 617 5.86 -9.04 -6.07
N ALA A 618 4.57 -8.99 -5.85
CA ALA A 618 3.85 -10.04 -5.17
C ALA A 618 3.62 -11.18 -6.17
N THR A 619 3.70 -12.40 -5.66
CA THR A 619 3.13 -13.63 -6.19
C THR A 619 4.05 -14.58 -6.91
N VAL A 620 4.33 -15.62 -6.16
CA VAL A 620 4.49 -16.96 -6.72
C VAL A 620 3.11 -17.61 -6.69
N HIS A 621 2.48 -17.79 -7.85
CA HIS A 621 1.39 -18.76 -8.00
C HIS A 621 1.98 -20.16 -7.85
N LEU A 622 1.54 -20.88 -6.84
CA LEU A 622 1.74 -22.33 -6.77
C LEU A 622 0.81 -22.99 -7.81
N PRO A 623 1.31 -23.82 -8.74
CA PRO A 623 0.43 -24.63 -9.57
C PRO A 623 -0.31 -25.64 -8.67
N LYS A 624 -1.64 -25.70 -8.83
CA LYS A 624 -2.48 -26.78 -8.33
C LYS A 624 -2.15 -28.06 -9.10
N GLN A 625 -1.16 -28.79 -8.67
CA GLN A 625 -0.95 -30.22 -9.00
C GLN A 625 0.25 -30.70 -8.20
N ILE A 626 -0.02 -31.38 -7.12
CA ILE A 626 0.68 -32.54 -6.52
C ILE A 626 -0.05 -32.79 -5.18
N ALA A 627 -1.16 -33.46 -5.27
CA ALA A 627 -1.76 -34.20 -4.19
C ALA A 627 -2.26 -35.51 -4.77
N SER A 628 -1.32 -36.37 -5.13
CA SER A 628 -1.51 -37.82 -5.25
C SER A 628 -0.11 -38.40 -5.42
N GLU A 629 0.46 -38.82 -4.34
CA GLU A 629 1.32 -39.99 -4.13
C GLU A 629 2.07 -39.84 -2.81
N GLY A 630 1.64 -40.54 -1.84
CA GLY A 630 2.26 -41.52 -0.98
C GLY A 630 3.29 -41.05 0.03
N ILE A 631 2.93 -41.15 1.22
CA ILE A 631 3.46 -41.45 2.55
C ILE A 631 3.30 -40.28 3.51
#